data_bf25ad79689a963c003405e1bb5de71d
#
_entry.id   bf25ad79689a963c003405e1bb5de71d
#
_cell.length_a   1.000
_cell.length_b   1.000
_cell.length_c   1.000
_cell.angle_alpha   90.00
_cell.angle_beta   90.00
_cell.angle_gamma   90.00
#
_symmetry.space_group_name_H-M   'P 1'
#
loop_
_entity.id
_entity.type
_entity.pdbx_description
1 polymer ?
#
loop_
_entity_poly.entity_id
_entity_poly.type
_entity_poly.pdbx_seq_one_letter_code
_entity_poly.pdbx_strand_id
1 'polypeptide(L)'
;MKLLIIIFAVVVMLLGCFGKVIESSYYQLDYVPTPKEMLSEATYPYTVRVKDFNIAEAYRRNNIVYRQSPYKLHFYNYDLWAVKLEYMIPDIFFRHLDAAKIFSEVKRGMDMEESDYTINGTIRAIEEYDNQDEWYAHLAMNINLQESRTRKVLWSREWDYRKKVSNLETIYVVRGLSELLEYIHNEAIADIDSVISRRTGVSKNIFYKDSIEVETLPPPGEIE
;
A
#
# COMPACT_ATOMS: atom_id res chain seq x y z
N MET A 1 -42.29 -34.26 -39.55
CA MET A 1 -42.28 -34.23 -38.08
C MET A 1 -40.86 -34.40 -37.52
N LYS A 2 -40.15 -35.49 -37.85
CA LYS A 2 -38.78 -35.75 -37.33
C LYS A 2 -37.75 -34.65 -37.69
N LEU A 3 -37.79 -34.11 -38.91
CA LEU A 3 -36.89 -33.04 -39.35
C LEU A 3 -37.10 -31.72 -38.56
N LEU A 4 -38.35 -31.37 -38.25
CA LEU A 4 -38.70 -30.18 -37.45
C LEU A 4 -38.18 -30.27 -36.00
N ILE A 5 -38.21 -31.48 -35.42
CA ILE A 5 -37.72 -31.75 -34.08
C ILE A 5 -36.19 -31.59 -34.04
N ILE A 6 -35.46 -32.06 -35.08
CA ILE A 6 -34.02 -31.92 -35.18
C ILE A 6 -33.60 -30.46 -35.32
N ILE A 7 -34.31 -29.69 -36.17
CA ILE A 7 -34.05 -28.25 -36.34
C ILE A 7 -34.29 -27.49 -35.02
N PHE A 8 -35.38 -27.80 -34.31
CA PHE A 8 -35.68 -27.19 -33.03
C PHE A 8 -34.59 -27.50 -31.96
N ALA A 9 -34.14 -28.76 -31.90
CA ALA A 9 -33.07 -29.18 -30.99
C ALA A 9 -31.72 -28.45 -31.28
N VAL A 10 -31.40 -28.26 -32.57
CA VAL A 10 -30.20 -27.51 -32.98
C VAL A 10 -30.30 -26.02 -32.60
N VAL A 11 -31.47 -25.40 -32.79
CA VAL A 11 -31.72 -24.00 -32.41
C VAL A 11 -31.60 -23.82 -30.89
N VAL A 12 -32.15 -24.74 -30.11
CA VAL A 12 -32.02 -24.70 -28.63
C VAL A 12 -30.57 -24.88 -28.17
N MET A 13 -29.78 -25.73 -28.84
CA MET A 13 -28.35 -25.88 -28.56
C MET A 13 -27.55 -24.61 -28.90
N LEU A 14 -27.92 -23.87 -29.93
CA LEU A 14 -27.25 -22.62 -30.32
C LEU A 14 -27.56 -21.43 -29.38
N LEU A 15 -28.71 -21.47 -28.67
CA LEU A 15 -29.09 -20.42 -27.71
C LEU A 15 -28.44 -20.59 -26.33
N GLY A 16 -27.77 -21.70 -26.07
CA GLY A 16 -27.19 -22.03 -24.77
C GLY A 16 -25.84 -21.37 -24.42
N CYS A 17 -25.23 -20.60 -25.32
CA CYS A 17 -23.87 -20.06 -25.14
C CYS A 17 -23.80 -18.56 -24.82
N PHE A 18 -24.80 -17.95 -24.23
CA PHE A 18 -24.68 -16.60 -23.67
C PHE A 18 -24.14 -16.67 -22.24
N GLY A 19 -22.85 -17.03 -22.08
CA GLY A 19 -22.14 -16.87 -20.85
C GLY A 19 -22.01 -15.37 -20.51
N LYS A 20 -22.44 -14.95 -19.32
CA LYS A 20 -22.21 -13.59 -18.84
C LYS A 20 -20.71 -13.35 -18.77
N VAL A 21 -20.18 -12.45 -19.58
CA VAL A 21 -18.77 -12.02 -19.46
C VAL A 21 -18.65 -11.29 -18.13
N ILE A 22 -17.84 -11.85 -17.21
CA ILE A 22 -17.51 -11.19 -15.95
C ILE A 22 -16.39 -10.21 -16.28
N GLU A 23 -16.67 -8.92 -16.10
CA GLU A 23 -15.68 -7.86 -16.30
C GLU A 23 -14.75 -7.75 -15.11
N SER A 24 -13.46 -7.51 -15.36
CA SER A 24 -12.48 -7.27 -14.29
C SER A 24 -12.57 -5.84 -13.79
N SER A 25 -12.51 -5.70 -12.48
CA SER A 25 -12.43 -4.42 -11.78
C SER A 25 -10.97 -4.09 -11.45
N TYR A 26 -10.58 -2.84 -11.66
CA TYR A 26 -9.23 -2.37 -11.37
C TYR A 26 -9.25 -1.37 -10.23
N TYR A 27 -8.42 -1.61 -9.23
CA TYR A 27 -8.35 -0.83 -8.00
C TYR A 27 -7.00 -0.14 -7.87
N GLN A 28 -7.01 0.98 -7.18
CA GLN A 28 -5.83 1.77 -6.90
C GLN A 28 -5.88 2.24 -5.45
N LEU A 29 -4.75 2.17 -4.75
CA LEU A 29 -4.60 2.85 -3.48
C LEU A 29 -4.49 4.34 -3.75
N ASP A 30 -5.16 5.16 -2.96
CA ASP A 30 -5.05 6.60 -3.03
C ASP A 30 -5.52 7.26 -1.73
N TYR A 31 -4.87 8.34 -1.38
CA TYR A 31 -5.28 9.29 -0.37
C TYR A 31 -4.72 10.66 -0.71
N VAL A 32 -5.35 11.70 -0.20
CA VAL A 32 -4.85 13.06 -0.35
C VAL A 32 -4.02 13.39 0.88
N PRO A 33 -2.69 13.58 0.75
CA PRO A 33 -1.87 14.00 1.89
C PRO A 33 -2.45 15.28 2.49
N THR A 34 -2.81 15.24 3.74
CA THR A 34 -3.25 16.44 4.46
C THR A 34 -2.00 17.13 4.99
N PRO A 35 -1.55 18.23 4.38
CA PRO A 35 -0.44 19.00 4.91
C PRO A 35 -0.87 19.54 6.26
N LYS A 36 -0.23 19.10 7.32
CA LYS A 36 -0.44 19.72 8.60
C LYS A 36 0.33 21.03 8.64
N GLU A 37 -0.21 22.01 9.37
CA GLU A 37 0.40 23.30 9.58
C GLU A 37 1.90 23.12 9.90
N MET A 38 2.72 23.45 8.92
CA MET A 38 4.17 23.43 9.11
C MET A 38 4.52 24.59 10.05
N LEU A 39 4.91 24.26 11.27
CA LEU A 39 5.34 25.22 12.26
C LEU A 39 6.68 25.89 11.89
N SER A 40 7.33 25.47 10.81
CA SER A 40 8.58 26.01 10.31
C SER A 40 8.67 25.93 8.78
N GLU A 41 8.97 27.04 8.14
CA GLU A 41 9.24 27.11 6.68
C GLU A 41 10.64 26.55 6.30
N ALA A 42 11.48 26.20 7.29
CA ALA A 42 12.83 25.75 7.03
C ALA A 42 12.83 24.32 6.45
N THR A 43 13.26 24.16 5.23
CA THR A 43 13.48 22.89 4.54
C THR A 43 14.94 22.45 4.74
N TYR A 44 15.17 21.14 4.96
CA TYR A 44 16.54 20.65 4.99
C TYR A 44 17.21 20.81 3.63
N PRO A 45 18.47 21.33 3.58
CA PRO A 45 19.18 21.53 2.31
C PRO A 45 19.75 20.21 1.76
N TYR A 46 18.93 19.16 1.77
CA TYR A 46 19.29 17.83 1.32
C TYR A 46 18.30 17.34 0.28
N THR A 47 18.80 16.46 -0.59
CA THR A 47 18.01 15.73 -1.56
C THR A 47 17.73 14.33 -1.07
N VAL A 48 16.53 13.83 -1.28
CA VAL A 48 16.14 12.46 -0.93
C VAL A 48 15.54 11.74 -2.13
N ARG A 49 15.89 10.48 -2.31
CA ARG A 49 15.35 9.62 -3.39
C ARG A 49 14.48 8.52 -2.80
N VAL A 50 13.26 8.43 -3.29
CA VAL A 50 12.36 7.30 -3.02
C VAL A 50 12.53 6.26 -4.14
N LYS A 51 13.03 5.07 -3.78
CA LYS A 51 13.18 3.91 -4.68
C LYS A 51 11.90 3.09 -4.75
N ASP A 52 11.84 2.19 -5.73
CA ASP A 52 10.82 1.15 -5.75
C ASP A 52 10.96 0.27 -4.51
N PHE A 53 9.82 -0.19 -3.99
CA PHE A 53 9.82 -1.05 -2.82
C PHE A 53 9.90 -2.51 -3.23
N ASN A 54 10.55 -3.32 -2.41
CA ASN A 54 10.44 -4.75 -2.54
C ASN A 54 9.05 -5.22 -2.12
N ILE A 55 8.64 -6.38 -2.60
CA ILE A 55 7.36 -6.97 -2.23
C ILE A 55 7.53 -8.47 -2.02
N ALA A 56 6.90 -9.02 -0.99
CA ALA A 56 6.87 -10.45 -0.77
C ALA A 56 6.19 -11.16 -1.96
N GLU A 57 6.76 -12.29 -2.38
CA GLU A 57 6.42 -12.96 -3.64
C GLU A 57 4.92 -13.32 -3.73
N ALA A 58 4.28 -13.62 -2.61
CA ALA A 58 2.85 -13.91 -2.55
C ALA A 58 1.97 -12.74 -3.08
N TYR A 59 2.47 -11.50 -2.95
CA TYR A 59 1.75 -10.27 -3.33
C TYR A 59 2.29 -9.64 -4.62
N ARG A 60 3.33 -10.23 -5.25
CA ARG A 60 3.89 -9.78 -6.53
C ARG A 60 3.01 -10.19 -7.71
N ARG A 61 1.77 -9.76 -7.68
CA ARG A 61 0.74 -10.04 -8.69
C ARG A 61 -0.24 -8.89 -8.77
N ASN A 62 -1.05 -8.87 -9.81
CA ASN A 62 -2.07 -7.84 -9.95
C ASN A 62 -3.37 -8.21 -9.19
N ASN A 63 -3.57 -9.48 -8.85
CA ASN A 63 -4.77 -9.90 -8.11
C ASN A 63 -4.75 -9.36 -6.69
N ILE A 64 -5.87 -8.84 -6.23
CA ILE A 64 -6.07 -8.55 -4.81
C ILE A 64 -6.08 -9.87 -4.05
N VAL A 65 -5.36 -9.89 -2.94
CA VAL A 65 -5.18 -11.08 -2.10
C VAL A 65 -6.15 -11.01 -0.93
N TYR A 66 -6.74 -12.15 -0.58
CA TYR A 66 -7.47 -12.30 0.68
C TYR A 66 -7.00 -13.54 1.44
N ARG A 67 -7.05 -13.47 2.78
CA ARG A 67 -6.57 -14.50 3.68
C ARG A 67 -7.67 -14.89 4.65
N GLN A 68 -7.96 -16.19 4.73
CA GLN A 68 -8.96 -16.76 5.65
C GLN A 68 -8.33 -17.47 6.85
N SER A 69 -7.02 -17.69 6.80
CA SER A 69 -6.25 -18.26 7.92
C SER A 69 -4.77 -17.97 7.72
N PRO A 70 -3.91 -18.11 8.74
CA PRO A 70 -2.47 -17.94 8.60
C PRO A 70 -1.82 -18.81 7.51
N TYR A 71 -2.47 -19.92 7.17
CA TYR A 71 -1.94 -20.94 6.26
C TYR A 71 -2.53 -20.91 4.85
N LYS A 72 -3.57 -20.10 4.60
CA LYS A 72 -4.33 -20.15 3.35
C LYS A 72 -4.53 -18.78 2.73
N LEU A 73 -3.87 -18.55 1.60
CA LEU A 73 -4.06 -17.37 0.75
C LEU A 73 -4.97 -17.70 -0.42
N HIS A 74 -5.77 -16.73 -0.78
CA HIS A 74 -6.62 -16.75 -1.97
C HIS A 74 -6.39 -15.49 -2.81
N PHE A 75 -6.86 -15.52 -4.04
CA PHE A 75 -6.69 -14.44 -5.00
C PHE A 75 -8.03 -14.17 -5.68
N TYR A 76 -8.44 -12.91 -5.71
CA TYR A 76 -9.60 -12.52 -6.49
C TYR A 76 -9.30 -12.68 -7.99
N ASN A 77 -10.22 -13.31 -8.72
CA ASN A 77 -10.01 -13.55 -10.15
C ASN A 77 -10.23 -12.30 -11.00
N TYR A 78 -11.09 -11.40 -10.55
CA TYR A 78 -11.58 -10.26 -11.31
C TYR A 78 -11.31 -8.91 -10.65
N ASP A 79 -10.85 -8.90 -9.41
CA ASP A 79 -10.45 -7.69 -8.70
C ASP A 79 -8.93 -7.58 -8.72
N LEU A 80 -8.44 -6.58 -9.41
CA LEU A 80 -7.03 -6.44 -9.77
C LEU A 80 -6.51 -5.06 -9.37
N TRP A 81 -5.25 -4.99 -8.99
CA TRP A 81 -4.53 -3.73 -8.89
C TRP A 81 -4.29 -3.14 -10.28
N ALA A 82 -4.62 -1.86 -10.46
CA ALA A 82 -4.39 -1.13 -11.72
C ALA A 82 -2.90 -0.96 -12.03
N VAL A 83 -2.08 -0.84 -11.00
CA VAL A 83 -0.62 -0.72 -11.06
C VAL A 83 -0.01 -1.68 -10.05
N LYS A 84 1.16 -2.21 -10.36
CA LYS A 84 1.90 -3.08 -9.43
C LYS A 84 2.23 -2.33 -8.14
N LEU A 85 2.02 -2.98 -7.00
CA LEU A 85 2.16 -2.40 -5.67
C LEU A 85 3.57 -1.90 -5.38
N GLU A 86 4.60 -2.59 -5.90
CA GLU A 86 6.00 -2.19 -5.76
C GLU A 86 6.34 -0.83 -6.38
N TYR A 87 5.48 -0.33 -7.28
CA TYR A 87 5.58 1.01 -7.88
C TYR A 87 4.53 1.96 -7.29
N MET A 88 3.30 1.50 -7.11
CA MET A 88 2.19 2.33 -6.62
C MET A 88 2.45 2.90 -5.23
N ILE A 89 2.86 2.06 -4.27
CA ILE A 89 3.06 2.48 -2.87
C ILE A 89 4.19 3.52 -2.75
N PRO A 90 5.41 3.30 -3.31
CA PRO A 90 6.44 4.32 -3.24
C PRO A 90 6.12 5.58 -4.06
N ASP A 91 5.27 5.54 -5.09
CA ASP A 91 4.79 6.73 -5.79
C ASP A 91 3.88 7.58 -4.89
N ILE A 92 3.02 6.93 -4.12
CA ILE A 92 2.17 7.60 -3.14
C ILE A 92 3.04 8.21 -2.03
N PHE A 93 4.03 7.45 -1.53
CA PHE A 93 4.97 7.96 -0.52
C PHE A 93 5.78 9.15 -1.02
N PHE A 94 6.29 9.09 -2.26
CA PHE A 94 6.97 10.20 -2.90
C PHE A 94 6.12 11.47 -2.92
N ARG A 95 4.87 11.37 -3.38
CA ARG A 95 3.93 12.51 -3.41
C ARG A 95 3.69 13.09 -2.01
N HIS A 96 3.53 12.22 -1.00
CA HIS A 96 3.32 12.64 0.37
C HIS A 96 4.57 13.32 0.97
N LEU A 97 5.74 12.75 0.78
CA LEU A 97 7.00 13.30 1.25
C LEU A 97 7.33 14.65 0.57
N ASP A 98 7.04 14.77 -0.72
CA ASP A 98 7.19 16.05 -1.44
C ASP A 98 6.21 17.11 -0.93
N ALA A 99 4.96 16.72 -0.65
CA ALA A 99 3.96 17.63 -0.08
C ALA A 99 4.35 18.11 1.35
N ALA A 100 5.05 17.27 2.12
CA ALA A 100 5.53 17.63 3.44
C ALA A 100 6.64 18.69 3.47
N LYS A 101 7.30 18.94 2.34
CA LYS A 101 8.34 19.98 2.15
C LYS A 101 9.47 19.96 3.19
N ILE A 102 9.83 18.78 3.69
CA ILE A 102 10.93 18.65 4.67
C ILE A 102 12.31 18.61 4.00
N PHE A 103 12.41 18.22 2.74
CA PHE A 103 13.64 18.20 1.97
C PHE A 103 13.62 19.29 0.87
N SER A 104 14.82 19.76 0.47
CA SER A 104 14.95 20.71 -0.62
C SER A 104 14.47 20.14 -1.96
N GLU A 105 14.65 18.83 -2.13
CA GLU A 105 14.21 18.11 -3.32
C GLU A 105 13.91 16.65 -2.98
N VAL A 106 12.77 16.16 -3.47
CA VAL A 106 12.40 14.75 -3.41
C VAL A 106 12.43 14.18 -4.82
N LYS A 107 13.21 13.12 -5.03
CA LYS A 107 13.35 12.45 -6.33
C LYS A 107 12.67 11.09 -6.31
N ARG A 108 12.21 10.64 -7.46
CA ARG A 108 11.57 9.33 -7.64
C ARG A 108 12.32 8.50 -8.69
N GLY A 109 12.47 7.19 -8.44
CA GLY A 109 13.00 6.26 -9.43
C GLY A 109 14.52 6.04 -9.36
N MET A 110 15.08 5.54 -10.47
CA MET A 110 16.48 5.08 -10.56
C MET A 110 17.38 6.05 -11.32
N ASP A 111 17.07 7.34 -11.40
CA ASP A 111 17.93 8.27 -12.10
C ASP A 111 19.36 8.24 -11.57
N MET A 112 20.34 8.48 -12.45
CA MET A 112 21.77 8.46 -12.11
C MET A 112 22.22 9.67 -11.28
N GLU A 113 21.36 10.64 -11.06
CA GLU A 113 21.68 11.79 -10.24
C GLU A 113 21.89 11.38 -8.77
N GLU A 114 22.91 11.93 -8.15
CA GLU A 114 23.18 11.71 -6.74
C GLU A 114 22.10 12.32 -5.86
N SER A 115 21.79 11.66 -4.75
CA SER A 115 20.96 12.15 -3.66
C SER A 115 21.66 11.95 -2.34
N ASP A 116 21.43 12.83 -1.37
CA ASP A 116 22.05 12.70 -0.04
C ASP A 116 21.50 11.49 0.72
N TYR A 117 20.21 11.28 0.59
CA TYR A 117 19.51 10.17 1.24
C TYR A 117 18.72 9.34 0.25
N THR A 118 18.50 8.09 0.62
CA THR A 118 17.68 7.14 -0.12
C THR A 118 16.65 6.52 0.82
N ILE A 119 15.41 6.47 0.38
CA ILE A 119 14.34 5.74 1.04
C ILE A 119 14.02 4.50 0.22
N ASN A 120 13.94 3.37 0.88
CA ASN A 120 13.50 2.09 0.33
C ASN A 120 12.60 1.39 1.35
N GLY A 121 11.89 0.36 0.91
CA GLY A 121 11.00 -0.40 1.79
C GLY A 121 10.72 -1.79 1.25
N THR A 122 9.99 -2.57 2.04
CA THR A 122 9.49 -3.88 1.66
C THR A 122 8.04 -4.03 2.12
N ILE A 123 7.17 -4.39 1.21
CA ILE A 123 5.77 -4.73 1.47
C ILE A 123 5.76 -6.22 1.82
N ARG A 124 5.40 -6.55 3.05
CA ARG A 124 5.39 -7.94 3.56
C ARG A 124 4.02 -8.58 3.42
N ALA A 125 2.98 -7.81 3.67
CA ALA A 125 1.60 -8.21 3.43
C ALA A 125 0.76 -7.00 2.99
N ILE A 126 -0.15 -7.22 2.07
CA ILE A 126 -1.19 -6.30 1.65
C ILE A 126 -2.37 -7.12 1.16
N GLU A 127 -3.39 -7.24 2.01
CA GLU A 127 -4.45 -8.21 1.80
C GLU A 127 -5.74 -7.84 2.54
N GLU A 128 -6.83 -8.45 2.14
CA GLU A 128 -8.00 -8.61 2.98
C GLU A 128 -7.75 -9.77 3.95
N TYR A 129 -8.05 -9.56 5.21
CA TYR A 129 -8.03 -10.62 6.21
C TYR A 129 -9.47 -10.89 6.66
N ASP A 130 -9.95 -12.10 6.34
CA ASP A 130 -11.28 -12.60 6.67
C ASP A 130 -11.16 -13.55 7.87
N ASN A 131 -11.70 -13.14 9.02
CA ASN A 131 -11.75 -13.94 10.24
C ASN A 131 -13.16 -14.50 10.48
N GLN A 132 -13.81 -14.99 9.43
CA GLN A 132 -15.16 -15.58 9.41
C GLN A 132 -16.30 -14.63 9.81
N ASP A 133 -16.14 -13.83 10.86
CA ASP A 133 -17.14 -12.90 11.37
C ASP A 133 -16.78 -11.43 11.08
N GLU A 134 -15.51 -11.15 10.82
CA GLU A 134 -14.98 -9.80 10.67
C GLU A 134 -13.98 -9.72 9.51
N TRP A 135 -14.03 -8.60 8.79
CA TRP A 135 -13.12 -8.32 7.67
C TRP A 135 -12.23 -7.16 8.00
N TYR A 136 -10.97 -7.30 7.61
CA TYR A 136 -9.94 -6.31 7.86
C TYR A 136 -9.16 -6.02 6.58
N ALA A 137 -8.82 -4.76 6.38
CA ALA A 137 -7.70 -4.38 5.55
C ALA A 137 -6.43 -4.62 6.36
N HIS A 138 -5.46 -5.36 5.82
CA HIS A 138 -4.21 -5.69 6.49
C HIS A 138 -3.01 -5.22 5.66
N LEU A 139 -2.14 -4.41 6.27
CA LEU A 139 -0.93 -3.90 5.66
C LEU A 139 0.26 -4.09 6.59
N ALA A 140 1.25 -4.87 6.14
CA ALA A 140 2.52 -5.03 6.83
C ALA A 140 3.67 -4.64 5.91
N MET A 141 4.50 -3.70 6.35
CA MET A 141 5.62 -3.20 5.57
C MET A 141 6.73 -2.62 6.46
N ASN A 142 7.90 -2.41 5.89
CA ASN A 142 8.93 -1.59 6.51
C ASN A 142 9.40 -0.50 5.56
N ILE A 143 9.91 0.59 6.13
CA ILE A 143 10.56 1.68 5.41
C ILE A 143 11.92 1.95 6.07
N ASN A 144 12.93 2.23 5.24
CA ASN A 144 14.28 2.54 5.68
C ASN A 144 14.73 3.85 5.08
N LEU A 145 15.42 4.68 5.89
CA LEU A 145 16.19 5.83 5.43
C LEU A 145 17.67 5.47 5.45
N GLN A 146 18.36 5.66 4.36
CA GLN A 146 19.80 5.39 4.20
C GLN A 146 20.53 6.66 3.74
N GLU A 147 21.74 6.82 4.22
CA GLU A 147 22.70 7.77 3.63
C GLU A 147 23.19 7.20 2.29
N SER A 148 23.00 7.91 1.19
CA SER A 148 23.22 7.36 -0.16
C SER A 148 24.67 6.96 -0.41
N ARG A 149 25.62 7.80 0.03
CA ARG A 149 27.06 7.59 -0.20
C ARG A 149 27.61 6.37 0.54
N THR A 150 27.26 6.20 1.80
CA THR A 150 27.79 5.14 2.68
C THR A 150 26.92 3.90 2.70
N ARG A 151 25.69 3.98 2.22
CA ARG A 151 24.61 2.99 2.33
C ARG A 151 24.26 2.62 3.77
N LYS A 152 24.69 3.45 4.73
CA LYS A 152 24.36 3.24 6.15
C LYS A 152 22.88 3.52 6.38
N VAL A 153 22.19 2.57 7.00
CA VAL A 153 20.82 2.74 7.45
C VAL A 153 20.83 3.69 8.65
N LEU A 154 20.14 4.81 8.53
CA LEU A 154 20.01 5.83 9.56
C LEU A 154 18.78 5.62 10.42
N TRP A 155 17.73 5.07 9.80
CA TRP A 155 16.47 4.77 10.42
C TRP A 155 15.77 3.63 9.68
N SER A 156 15.06 2.81 10.45
CA SER A 156 14.23 1.73 9.94
C SER A 156 13.06 1.52 10.89
N ARG A 157 11.87 1.35 10.36
CA ARG A 157 10.70 0.99 11.14
C ARG A 157 9.84 0.00 10.39
N GLU A 158 9.20 -0.88 11.14
CA GLU A 158 8.26 -1.88 10.65
C GLU A 158 6.87 -1.58 11.20
N TRP A 159 5.87 -1.84 10.37
CA TRP A 159 4.45 -1.75 10.71
C TRP A 159 3.76 -3.05 10.32
N ASP A 160 2.79 -3.41 11.13
CA ASP A 160 1.89 -4.54 10.88
C ASP A 160 0.53 -4.15 11.48
N TYR A 161 -0.32 -3.58 10.62
CA TYR A 161 -1.57 -2.98 11.04
C TYR A 161 -2.77 -3.58 10.34
N ARG A 162 -3.85 -3.70 11.08
CA ARG A 162 -5.17 -4.05 10.57
C ARG A 162 -6.17 -2.94 10.85
N LYS A 163 -7.10 -2.80 9.92
CA LYS A 163 -8.25 -1.90 10.05
C LYS A 163 -9.50 -2.67 9.69
N LYS A 164 -10.46 -2.71 10.62
CA LYS A 164 -11.76 -3.32 10.37
C LYS A 164 -12.49 -2.59 9.24
N VAL A 165 -13.08 -3.35 8.33
CA VAL A 165 -13.89 -2.83 7.23
C VAL A 165 -15.35 -3.17 7.44
N SER A 166 -16.24 -2.27 7.04
CA SER A 166 -17.67 -2.36 7.35
C SER A 166 -18.47 -3.16 6.34
N ASN A 167 -17.87 -3.55 5.20
CA ASN A 167 -18.55 -4.23 4.11
C ASN A 167 -17.59 -5.18 3.39
N LEU A 168 -18.13 -6.26 2.83
CA LEU A 168 -17.44 -7.32 2.10
C LEU A 168 -16.97 -6.95 0.69
N GLU A 169 -17.37 -5.79 0.16
CA GLU A 169 -16.96 -5.39 -1.18
C GLU A 169 -15.49 -4.97 -1.18
N THR A 170 -14.74 -5.41 -2.15
CA THR A 170 -13.29 -5.12 -2.33
C THR A 170 -12.94 -3.64 -2.22
N ILE A 171 -13.86 -2.73 -2.64
CA ILE A 171 -13.64 -1.29 -2.55
C ILE A 171 -13.45 -0.80 -1.11
N TYR A 172 -14.12 -1.40 -0.11
CA TYR A 172 -13.95 -1.02 1.29
C TYR A 172 -12.62 -1.51 1.86
N VAL A 173 -12.14 -2.67 1.40
CA VAL A 173 -10.80 -3.17 1.73
C VAL A 173 -9.74 -2.23 1.17
N VAL A 174 -9.85 -1.84 -0.10
CA VAL A 174 -8.92 -0.91 -0.76
C VAL A 174 -8.92 0.46 -0.06
N ARG A 175 -10.08 0.95 0.37
CA ARG A 175 -10.17 2.18 1.19
C ARG A 175 -9.45 2.00 2.52
N GLY A 176 -9.71 0.91 3.24
CA GLY A 176 -9.04 0.60 4.50
C GLY A 176 -7.51 0.51 4.34
N LEU A 177 -7.03 -0.13 3.27
CA LEU A 177 -5.61 -0.19 2.94
C LEU A 177 -5.02 1.20 2.63
N SER A 178 -5.78 2.07 1.95
CA SER A 178 -5.35 3.44 1.65
C SER A 178 -5.22 4.27 2.93
N GLU A 179 -6.14 4.13 3.87
CA GLU A 179 -6.12 4.79 5.17
C GLU A 179 -4.95 4.28 6.04
N LEU A 180 -4.69 2.96 6.07
CA LEU A 180 -3.51 2.40 6.74
C LEU A 180 -2.21 2.91 6.14
N LEU A 181 -2.15 3.03 4.81
CA LEU A 181 -0.99 3.53 4.10
C LEU A 181 -0.73 5.00 4.43
N GLU A 182 -1.77 5.84 4.48
CA GLU A 182 -1.67 7.24 4.91
C GLU A 182 -1.10 7.34 6.33
N TYR A 183 -1.63 6.53 7.25
CA TYR A 183 -1.18 6.51 8.64
C TYR A 183 0.31 6.12 8.74
N ILE A 184 0.73 5.05 8.07
CA ILE A 184 2.13 4.59 8.04
C ILE A 184 3.03 5.66 7.45
N HIS A 185 2.62 6.30 6.36
CA HIS A 185 3.41 7.35 5.71
C HIS A 185 3.55 8.59 6.61
N ASN A 186 2.51 8.97 7.34
CA ASN A 186 2.57 10.06 8.32
C ASN A 186 3.59 9.76 9.42
N GLU A 187 3.55 8.56 10.01
CA GLU A 187 4.51 8.14 11.02
C GLU A 187 5.95 8.10 10.47
N ALA A 188 6.14 7.55 9.26
CA ALA A 188 7.45 7.48 8.62
C ALA A 188 8.05 8.87 8.37
N ILE A 189 7.24 9.82 7.87
CA ILE A 189 7.69 11.19 7.60
C ILE A 189 8.07 11.91 8.90
N ALA A 190 7.28 11.75 9.97
CA ALA A 190 7.57 12.32 11.28
C ALA A 190 8.87 11.75 11.88
N ASP A 191 9.09 10.44 11.78
CA ASP A 191 10.30 9.78 12.24
C ASP A 191 11.53 10.23 11.43
N ILE A 192 11.41 10.30 10.10
CA ILE A 192 12.46 10.78 9.20
C ILE A 192 12.84 12.22 9.54
N ASP A 193 11.86 13.11 9.75
CA ASP A 193 12.09 14.47 10.19
C ASP A 193 12.88 14.51 11.50
N SER A 194 12.48 13.72 12.48
CA SER A 194 13.17 13.61 13.78
C SER A 194 14.60 13.14 13.66
N VAL A 195 14.89 12.20 12.75
CA VAL A 195 16.24 11.69 12.50
C VAL A 195 17.13 12.75 11.85
N ILE A 196 16.63 13.44 10.82
CA ILE A 196 17.37 14.48 10.12
C ILE A 196 17.58 15.68 11.04
N SER A 197 16.55 16.12 11.77
CA SER A 197 16.62 17.20 12.75
C SER A 197 17.75 16.99 13.75
N ARG A 198 17.83 15.81 14.36
CA ARG A 198 18.91 15.46 15.32
C ARG A 198 20.30 15.51 14.71
N ARG A 199 20.43 15.18 13.42
CA ARG A 199 21.73 15.21 12.71
C ARG A 199 22.17 16.62 12.32
N THR A 200 21.22 17.50 12.05
CA THR A 200 21.49 18.87 11.54
C THR A 200 21.43 19.91 12.63
N GLY A 201 20.87 19.61 13.81
CA GLY A 201 20.61 20.58 14.86
C GLY A 201 19.46 21.55 14.54
N VAL A 202 18.74 21.33 13.44
CA VAL A 202 17.56 22.11 13.03
C VAL A 202 16.32 21.38 13.51
N SER A 203 15.63 21.94 14.49
CA SER A 203 14.38 21.33 15.00
C SER A 203 13.20 21.76 14.14
N LYS A 204 12.47 20.78 13.61
CA LYS A 204 11.14 20.93 13.06
C LYS A 204 10.22 19.99 13.83
N ASN A 205 9.06 20.45 14.21
CA ASN A 205 8.05 19.62 14.85
C ASN A 205 6.93 19.38 13.86
N ILE A 206 6.98 18.26 13.15
CA ILE A 206 5.86 17.81 12.33
C ILE A 206 4.97 16.94 13.22
N PHE A 207 3.74 17.39 13.45
CA PHE A 207 2.73 16.61 14.15
C PHE A 207 1.65 16.17 13.17
N TYR A 208 1.41 14.88 13.05
CA TYR A 208 0.25 14.33 12.37
C TYR A 208 -0.85 14.03 13.41
N LYS A 209 -2.07 14.38 13.08
CA LYS A 209 -3.20 14.09 13.97
C LYS A 209 -3.58 12.62 13.81
N ASP A 210 -3.50 11.84 14.86
CA ASP A 210 -4.02 10.48 14.91
C ASP A 210 -5.53 10.53 14.64
N SER A 211 -5.94 10.03 13.47
CA SER A 211 -7.34 10.05 13.06
C SER A 211 -7.86 8.66 12.69
N ILE A 212 -7.07 7.61 12.86
CA ILE A 212 -7.41 6.25 12.44
C ILE A 212 -7.28 5.30 13.63
N GLU A 213 -8.33 4.54 13.89
CA GLU A 213 -8.28 3.42 14.80
C GLU A 213 -7.62 2.24 14.09
N VAL A 214 -6.40 1.91 14.48
CA VAL A 214 -5.61 0.78 13.95
C VAL A 214 -5.37 -0.23 15.05
N GLU A 215 -5.55 -1.49 14.72
CA GLU A 215 -5.18 -2.61 15.57
C GLU A 215 -3.79 -3.12 15.20
N THR A 216 -2.91 -3.24 16.20
CA THR A 216 -1.65 -3.96 16.03
C THR A 216 -1.93 -5.47 16.16
N LEU A 217 -1.34 -6.27 15.27
CA LEU A 217 -1.38 -7.70 15.42
C LEU A 217 -0.60 -8.16 16.66
N PRO A 218 -1.14 -9.09 17.46
CA PRO A 218 -0.33 -9.80 18.44
C PRO A 218 0.78 -10.58 17.71
N PRO A 219 1.95 -10.78 18.34
CA PRO A 219 3.03 -11.53 17.74
C PRO A 219 2.54 -12.94 17.35
N PRO A 220 3.08 -13.53 16.25
CA PRO A 220 2.69 -14.86 15.83
C PRO A 220 3.01 -15.89 16.93
N GLY A 221 1.99 -16.42 17.56
CA GLY A 221 2.12 -17.44 18.64
C GLY A 221 1.08 -17.33 19.76
N GLU A 222 0.33 -16.23 19.86
CA GLU A 222 -0.73 -16.05 20.86
C GLU A 222 -2.12 -16.12 20.21
N ILE A 223 -2.42 -17.26 19.60
CA ILE A 223 -3.80 -17.58 19.22
C ILE A 223 -4.15 -18.84 20.04
N GLU A 224 -4.91 -18.62 21.14
CA GLU A 224 -5.60 -19.71 21.84
C GLU A 224 -6.70 -20.35 20.95
#